data_70847229aab2f810705b4ecf81c6b095
#
_entry.id   70847229aab2f810705b4ecf81c6b095
#
_cell.length_a   1.000
_cell.length_b   1.000
_cell.length_c   1.000
_cell.angle_alpha   90.00
_cell.angle_beta   90.00
_cell.angle_gamma   90.00
#
_symmetry.space_group_name_H-M   'P 1'
#
loop_
_entity.id
_entity.type
_entity.pdbx_description
1 polymer ?
#
loop_
_entity_poly.entity_id
_entity_poly.type
_entity_poly.pdbx_seq_one_letter_code
_entity_poly.pdbx_strand_id
1 'polypeptide(L)'
;YPEPIIFRAEPLGSTATLTAKTMIAGKFKIAKPMAGILLAAILSDTVVFRSPTCTAEDVKIAKLLAKTAGIKDIKKFGVEIKKQKASLKKMTAAQIISSDYKTFEAQGPLQGSEARPKGGRKFGVGQIEVVDLSEARARQNEIKSEMECIRAKEGLEFIALMATDIINCGSEIFVAGNPDYIQKAFGKIPANGNLYIKGMMSRKKDLLPPLLKTLEK
;
A
#
# COMPACT_ATOMS: atom_id res chain seq x y z
N TYR A 1 -13.01 -0.17 29.48
CA TYR A 1 -12.86 1.24 29.87
C TYR A 1 -13.57 1.43 31.20
N PRO A 2 -12.94 2.05 32.23
CA PRO A 2 -13.54 2.26 33.51
C PRO A 2 -14.59 3.39 33.51
N GLU A 3 -14.54 4.28 32.53
CA GLU A 3 -15.45 5.41 32.38
C GLU A 3 -16.44 5.17 31.24
N PRO A 4 -17.69 5.73 31.33
CA PRO A 4 -18.62 5.69 30.21
C PRO A 4 -18.04 6.34 28.96
N ILE A 5 -18.15 5.65 27.83
CA ILE A 5 -17.68 6.16 26.53
C ILE A 5 -18.82 6.18 25.50
N ILE A 6 -18.75 7.11 24.56
CA ILE A 6 -19.57 7.10 23.36
C ILE A 6 -18.78 6.43 22.27
N PHE A 7 -19.30 5.33 21.71
CA PHE A 7 -18.72 4.65 20.55
C PHE A 7 -19.63 4.82 19.35
N ARG A 8 -19.07 5.34 18.24
CA ARG A 8 -19.79 5.51 16.97
C ARG A 8 -18.98 4.89 15.84
N ALA A 9 -19.62 3.99 15.09
CA ALA A 9 -19.04 3.36 13.91
C ALA A 9 -20.04 3.39 12.75
N GLU A 10 -19.55 3.71 11.56
CA GLU A 10 -20.32 3.68 10.31
C GLU A 10 -19.43 3.07 9.21
N PRO A 11 -20.00 2.36 8.21
CA PRO A 11 -19.27 1.78 7.11
C PRO A 11 -18.84 2.86 6.09
N LEU A 12 -17.84 3.67 6.46
CA LEU A 12 -17.32 4.78 5.68
C LEU A 12 -15.85 4.51 5.29
N GLY A 13 -15.41 5.15 4.24
CA GLY A 13 -14.01 5.05 3.79
C GLY A 13 -13.02 5.82 4.65
N SER A 14 -13.50 6.81 5.41
CA SER A 14 -12.67 7.64 6.28
C SER A 14 -13.39 8.00 7.58
N THR A 15 -12.69 7.90 8.71
CA THR A 15 -13.17 8.40 10.00
C THR A 15 -13.39 9.91 9.99
N ALA A 16 -12.65 10.65 9.16
CA ALA A 16 -12.85 12.09 8.99
C ALA A 16 -14.22 12.42 8.39
N THR A 17 -14.81 11.53 7.56
CA THR A 17 -16.18 11.65 7.08
C THR A 17 -17.17 11.57 8.24
N LEU A 18 -16.99 10.61 9.14
CA LEU A 18 -17.81 10.45 10.34
C LEU A 18 -17.72 11.68 11.24
N THR A 19 -16.50 12.19 11.46
CA THR A 19 -16.27 13.41 12.25
C THR A 19 -16.98 14.61 11.64
N ALA A 20 -16.81 14.84 10.33
CA ALA A 20 -17.48 15.95 9.63
C ALA A 20 -19.01 15.85 9.70
N LYS A 21 -19.57 14.65 9.50
CA LYS A 21 -21.01 14.39 9.66
C LYS A 21 -21.49 14.74 11.05
N THR A 22 -20.74 14.34 12.08
CA THR A 22 -21.08 14.65 13.48
C THR A 22 -21.09 16.16 13.74
N MET A 23 -20.08 16.87 13.23
CA MET A 23 -20.03 18.33 13.35
C MET A 23 -21.20 19.01 12.65
N ILE A 24 -21.55 18.58 11.43
CA ILE A 24 -22.67 19.11 10.66
C ILE A 24 -24.00 18.85 11.38
N ALA A 25 -24.21 17.62 11.86
CA ALA A 25 -25.43 17.25 12.58
C ALA A 25 -25.61 18.06 13.88
N GLY A 26 -24.49 18.32 14.59
CA GLY A 26 -24.45 19.18 15.77
C GLY A 26 -24.51 20.69 15.47
N LYS A 27 -24.65 21.09 14.21
CA LYS A 27 -24.65 22.50 13.75
C LYS A 27 -23.38 23.26 14.13
N PHE A 28 -22.24 22.56 14.32
CA PHE A 28 -20.96 23.21 14.57
C PHE A 28 -20.43 23.86 13.30
N LYS A 29 -19.95 25.08 13.42
CA LYS A 29 -19.28 25.80 12.32
C LYS A 29 -17.91 25.19 12.04
N ILE A 30 -17.74 24.58 10.88
CA ILE A 30 -16.43 24.07 10.43
C ILE A 30 -15.64 25.23 9.85
N ALA A 31 -14.56 25.63 10.54
CA ALA A 31 -13.69 26.69 10.05
C ALA A 31 -12.88 26.24 8.81
N LYS A 32 -12.46 27.18 7.97
CA LYS A 32 -11.74 26.91 6.72
C LYS A 32 -10.50 25.97 6.90
N PRO A 33 -9.61 26.17 7.90
CA PRO A 33 -8.48 25.27 8.11
C PRO A 33 -8.93 23.85 8.49
N MET A 34 -9.93 23.71 9.37
CA MET A 34 -10.48 22.43 9.79
C MET A 34 -11.10 21.68 8.60
N ALA A 35 -11.86 22.38 7.76
CA ALA A 35 -12.41 21.82 6.54
C ALA A 35 -11.31 21.29 5.60
N GLY A 36 -10.19 22.00 5.47
CA GLY A 36 -9.03 21.57 4.70
C GLY A 36 -8.38 20.29 5.25
N ILE A 37 -8.21 20.21 6.58
CA ILE A 37 -7.61 19.03 7.24
C ILE A 37 -8.53 17.81 7.10
N LEU A 38 -9.83 17.96 7.37
CA LEU A 38 -10.80 16.85 7.22
C LEU A 38 -10.88 16.38 5.76
N LEU A 39 -10.89 17.30 4.80
CA LEU A 39 -10.84 16.96 3.38
C LEU A 39 -9.56 16.19 3.04
N ALA A 40 -8.40 16.64 3.52
CA ALA A 40 -7.12 15.98 3.29
C ALA A 40 -7.11 14.54 3.84
N ALA A 41 -7.67 14.33 5.04
CA ALA A 41 -7.81 13.01 5.64
C ALA A 41 -8.72 12.09 4.78
N ILE A 42 -9.90 12.57 4.36
CA ILE A 42 -10.81 11.80 3.49
C ILE A 42 -10.10 11.40 2.20
N LEU A 43 -9.41 12.33 1.53
CA LEU A 43 -8.70 12.05 0.28
C LEU A 43 -7.53 11.08 0.47
N SER A 44 -6.85 11.16 1.62
CA SER A 44 -5.78 10.21 1.97
C SER A 44 -6.34 8.79 2.16
N ASP A 45 -7.37 8.63 2.98
CA ASP A 45 -7.93 7.32 3.36
C ASP A 45 -8.64 6.64 2.17
N THR A 46 -9.32 7.44 1.33
CA THR A 46 -10.06 6.94 0.17
C THR A 46 -9.22 6.86 -1.11
N VAL A 47 -7.90 7.10 -1.03
CA VAL A 47 -7.00 7.14 -2.19
C VAL A 47 -7.58 8.05 -3.30
N VAL A 48 -7.95 9.28 -2.94
CA VAL A 48 -8.61 10.24 -3.84
C VAL A 48 -9.84 9.62 -4.51
N PHE A 49 -10.70 8.98 -3.70
CA PHE A 49 -11.94 8.30 -4.09
C PHE A 49 -11.76 7.02 -4.95
N ARG A 50 -10.55 6.43 -4.99
CA ARG A 50 -10.26 5.21 -5.76
C ARG A 50 -10.26 3.94 -4.91
N SER A 51 -10.22 4.07 -3.59
CA SER A 51 -10.29 2.91 -2.68
C SER A 51 -11.63 2.18 -2.83
N PRO A 52 -11.65 0.85 -2.82
CA PRO A 52 -12.89 0.07 -2.77
C PRO A 52 -13.69 0.29 -1.49
N THR A 53 -13.09 0.91 -0.47
CA THR A 53 -13.77 1.29 0.78
C THR A 53 -14.43 2.67 0.69
N CYS A 54 -14.15 3.47 -0.37
CA CYS A 54 -14.75 4.78 -0.56
C CYS A 54 -16.25 4.68 -0.80
N THR A 55 -17.03 5.46 -0.06
CA THR A 55 -18.49 5.50 -0.17
C THR A 55 -18.98 6.79 -0.86
N ALA A 56 -20.23 6.78 -1.33
CA ALA A 56 -20.86 7.99 -1.86
C ALA A 56 -20.94 9.11 -0.82
N GLU A 57 -21.05 8.76 0.46
CA GLU A 57 -21.09 9.71 1.56
C GLU A 57 -19.73 10.39 1.77
N ASP A 58 -18.60 9.65 1.64
CA ASP A 58 -17.26 10.24 1.67
C ASP A 58 -17.10 11.31 0.58
N VAL A 59 -17.56 11.01 -0.64
CA VAL A 59 -17.50 11.94 -1.77
C VAL A 59 -18.36 13.18 -1.52
N LYS A 60 -19.56 13.01 -0.98
CA LYS A 60 -20.49 14.10 -0.67
C LYS A 60 -19.92 15.04 0.38
N ILE A 61 -19.43 14.49 1.49
CA ILE A 61 -18.80 15.27 2.58
C ILE A 61 -17.54 15.97 2.10
N ALA A 62 -16.69 15.29 1.32
CA ALA A 62 -15.49 15.90 0.75
C ALA A 62 -15.80 17.11 -0.12
N LYS A 63 -16.83 17.06 -0.97
CA LYS A 63 -17.28 18.21 -1.79
C LYS A 63 -17.72 19.39 -0.93
N LEU A 64 -18.45 19.14 0.15
CA LEU A 64 -18.90 20.17 1.10
C LEU A 64 -17.70 20.81 1.80
N LEU A 65 -16.76 19.99 2.30
CA LEU A 65 -15.54 20.46 2.95
C LEU A 65 -14.66 21.25 1.99
N ALA A 66 -14.53 20.83 0.73
CA ALA A 66 -13.77 21.55 -0.30
C ALA A 66 -14.33 22.95 -0.54
N LYS A 67 -15.69 23.10 -0.63
CA LYS A 67 -16.34 24.40 -0.73
C LYS A 67 -16.02 25.28 0.47
N THR A 68 -16.10 24.75 1.68
CA THR A 68 -15.79 25.46 2.93
C THR A 68 -14.30 25.86 3.00
N ALA A 69 -13.40 24.98 2.58
CA ALA A 69 -11.97 25.21 2.54
C ALA A 69 -11.52 26.15 1.40
N GLY A 70 -12.38 26.39 0.40
CA GLY A 70 -12.05 27.18 -0.79
C GLY A 70 -11.18 26.43 -1.80
N ILE A 71 -11.21 25.09 -1.76
CA ILE A 71 -10.43 24.21 -2.67
C ILE A 71 -11.28 23.94 -3.90
N LYS A 72 -10.85 24.44 -5.07
CA LYS A 72 -11.58 24.32 -6.33
C LYS A 72 -11.39 22.96 -7.01
N ASP A 73 -10.15 22.41 -6.97
CA ASP A 73 -9.81 21.13 -7.59
C ASP A 73 -9.43 20.11 -6.51
N ILE A 74 -10.43 19.31 -6.13
CA ILE A 74 -10.30 18.27 -5.09
C ILE A 74 -9.29 17.19 -5.53
N LYS A 75 -9.30 16.81 -6.83
CA LYS A 75 -8.41 15.75 -7.33
C LYS A 75 -6.96 16.20 -7.30
N LYS A 76 -6.67 17.40 -7.80
CA LYS A 76 -5.32 17.99 -7.77
C LYS A 76 -4.82 18.10 -6.33
N PHE A 77 -5.64 18.62 -5.42
CA PHE A 77 -5.31 18.72 -4.00
C PHE A 77 -5.01 17.34 -3.38
N GLY A 78 -5.81 16.33 -3.67
CA GLY A 78 -5.58 14.96 -3.20
C GLY A 78 -4.28 14.35 -3.74
N VAL A 79 -3.96 14.58 -5.01
CA VAL A 79 -2.69 14.15 -5.61
C VAL A 79 -1.50 14.85 -4.95
N GLU A 80 -1.60 16.15 -4.66
CA GLU A 80 -0.54 16.90 -3.97
C GLU A 80 -0.29 16.35 -2.56
N ILE A 81 -1.34 16.05 -1.79
CA ILE A 81 -1.23 15.41 -0.47
C ILE A 81 -0.50 14.07 -0.58
N LYS A 82 -0.91 13.23 -1.54
CA LYS A 82 -0.29 11.92 -1.76
C LYS A 82 1.17 12.06 -2.18
N LYS A 83 1.53 13.04 -3.04
CA LYS A 83 2.91 13.32 -3.42
C LYS A 83 3.79 13.64 -2.21
N GLN A 84 3.30 14.44 -1.26
CA GLN A 84 4.06 14.77 -0.05
C GLN A 84 4.28 13.55 0.85
N LYS A 85 3.30 12.67 0.94
CA LYS A 85 3.37 11.44 1.76
C LYS A 85 4.18 10.34 1.09
N ALA A 86 4.11 10.21 -0.23
CA ALA A 86 4.64 9.09 -1.00
C ALA A 86 6.00 9.37 -1.67
N SER A 87 6.64 10.52 -1.38
CA SER A 87 7.96 10.81 -1.94
C SER A 87 9.04 9.98 -1.27
N LEU A 88 9.78 9.23 -2.07
CA LEU A 88 10.89 8.39 -1.63
C LEU A 88 12.19 9.17 -1.40
N LYS A 89 12.24 10.45 -1.79
CA LYS A 89 13.49 11.26 -1.81
C LYS A 89 14.18 11.38 -0.46
N LYS A 90 13.42 11.38 0.63
CA LYS A 90 13.94 11.53 1.99
C LYS A 90 14.10 10.20 2.74
N MET A 91 13.74 9.09 2.12
CA MET A 91 13.80 7.76 2.73
C MET A 91 15.07 7.04 2.29
N THR A 92 15.73 6.34 3.20
CA THR A 92 16.77 5.36 2.85
C THR A 92 16.15 4.13 2.21
N ALA A 93 16.93 3.29 1.51
CA ALA A 93 16.43 2.03 0.95
C ALA A 93 15.85 1.11 2.05
N ALA A 94 16.51 1.05 3.21
CA ALA A 94 16.03 0.31 4.38
C ALA A 94 14.65 0.82 4.85
N GLN A 95 14.45 2.13 4.91
CA GLN A 95 13.15 2.72 5.29
C GLN A 95 12.07 2.45 4.24
N ILE A 96 12.42 2.47 2.94
CA ILE A 96 11.48 2.12 1.87
C ILE A 96 10.99 0.69 2.04
N ILE A 97 11.89 -0.27 2.26
CA ILE A 97 11.55 -1.68 2.40
C ILE A 97 10.77 -1.92 3.68
N SER A 98 11.19 -1.33 4.81
CA SER A 98 10.58 -1.55 6.12
C SER A 98 9.23 -0.84 6.33
N SER A 99 8.80 0.04 5.42
CA SER A 99 7.55 0.81 5.55
C SER A 99 6.31 -0.06 5.78
N ASP A 100 6.19 -1.16 5.06
CA ASP A 100 5.19 -2.21 5.28
C ASP A 100 5.77 -3.56 4.83
N TYR A 101 6.76 -4.05 5.58
CA TYR A 101 7.46 -5.31 5.33
C TYR A 101 6.99 -6.40 6.27
N LYS A 102 6.84 -7.61 5.74
CA LYS A 102 6.52 -8.82 6.52
C LYS A 102 7.23 -10.02 5.93
N THR A 103 7.65 -10.93 6.81
CA THR A 103 8.14 -12.25 6.44
C THR A 103 7.00 -13.26 6.48
N PHE A 104 7.08 -14.24 5.60
CA PHE A 104 6.13 -15.33 5.45
C PHE A 104 6.89 -16.64 5.35
N GLU A 105 6.21 -17.71 5.74
CA GLU A 105 6.70 -19.07 5.60
C GLU A 105 5.65 -19.89 4.87
N ALA A 106 6.01 -20.44 3.70
CA ALA A 106 5.14 -21.35 2.94
C ALA A 106 5.52 -22.80 3.25
N GLN A 107 4.53 -23.60 3.61
CA GLN A 107 4.72 -25.03 3.76
C GLN A 107 4.75 -25.65 2.36
N GLY A 108 5.85 -26.33 2.02
CA GLY A 108 5.95 -27.04 0.74
C GLY A 108 4.96 -28.23 0.66
N PRO A 109 4.76 -28.80 -0.56
CA PRO A 109 3.79 -29.86 -0.78
C PRO A 109 4.05 -31.10 0.09
N LEU A 110 2.96 -31.72 0.54
CA LEU A 110 2.93 -32.89 1.44
C LEU A 110 3.36 -34.20 0.78
N GLN A 111 4.05 -34.25 -0.37
CA GLN A 111 4.41 -35.45 -1.08
C GLN A 111 5.88 -35.89 -0.90
N GLY A 112 6.02 -37.02 -0.26
CA GLY A 112 7.04 -38.05 -0.19
C GLY A 112 8.31 -37.92 -1.03
N SER A 113 9.27 -37.08 -0.68
CA SER A 113 10.65 -37.27 -1.08
C SER A 113 11.59 -36.81 0.04
N GLU A 114 12.65 -37.58 0.25
CA GLU A 114 13.55 -37.59 1.39
C GLU A 114 14.45 -36.36 1.59
N ALA A 115 14.16 -35.21 0.98
CA ALA A 115 14.95 -34.00 1.12
C ALA A 115 14.07 -32.77 1.40
N ARG A 116 13.42 -32.75 2.57
CA ARG A 116 12.88 -31.50 3.11
C ARG A 116 13.98 -30.76 3.87
N PRO A 117 14.29 -29.49 3.57
CA PRO A 117 14.85 -28.66 4.61
C PRO A 117 13.85 -28.65 5.77
N LYS A 118 14.29 -28.99 6.98
CA LYS A 118 13.50 -28.84 8.21
C LYS A 118 13.23 -27.36 8.40
N GLY A 119 12.09 -26.86 7.91
CA GLY A 119 11.67 -25.49 7.90
C GLY A 119 11.01 -25.13 6.58
N GLY A 120 9.84 -24.47 6.62
CA GLY A 120 9.16 -23.99 5.42
C GLY A 120 10.00 -22.96 4.66
N ARG A 121 9.64 -22.71 3.42
CA ARG A 121 10.30 -21.69 2.58
C ARG A 121 9.99 -20.30 3.13
N LYS A 122 11.02 -19.59 3.58
CA LYS A 122 10.89 -18.23 4.12
C LYS A 122 11.09 -17.19 3.02
N PHE A 123 10.22 -16.21 2.96
CA PHE A 123 10.32 -15.11 2.01
C PHE A 123 9.79 -13.81 2.62
N GLY A 124 10.28 -12.68 2.10
CA GLY A 124 9.85 -11.36 2.53
C GLY A 124 8.97 -10.68 1.51
N VAL A 125 7.95 -9.94 1.95
CA VAL A 125 7.13 -9.10 1.08
C VAL A 125 6.95 -7.74 1.70
N GLY A 126 7.42 -6.70 0.99
CA GLY A 126 7.20 -5.31 1.30
C GLY A 126 6.17 -4.67 0.38
N GLN A 127 5.54 -3.58 0.84
CA GLN A 127 4.71 -2.71 0.00
C GLN A 127 5.02 -1.26 0.31
N ILE A 128 5.14 -0.44 -0.73
CA ILE A 128 5.21 1.00 -0.63
C ILE A 128 4.28 1.64 -1.65
N GLU A 129 3.55 2.66 -1.22
CA GLU A 129 2.71 3.46 -2.10
C GLU A 129 3.54 4.60 -2.70
N VAL A 130 3.47 4.78 -4.01
CA VAL A 130 4.09 5.88 -4.74
C VAL A 130 3.08 6.57 -5.64
N VAL A 131 3.36 7.84 -5.96
CA VAL A 131 2.54 8.61 -6.93
C VAL A 131 3.07 8.45 -8.34
N ASP A 132 4.37 8.13 -8.43
CA ASP A 132 5.09 7.92 -9.68
C ASP A 132 6.17 6.88 -9.46
N LEU A 133 6.16 5.84 -10.26
CA LEU A 133 7.15 4.76 -10.22
C LEU A 133 8.56 5.24 -10.62
N SER A 134 8.70 6.41 -11.24
CA SER A 134 10.00 6.94 -11.66
C SER A 134 10.98 7.10 -10.50
N GLU A 135 10.52 7.53 -9.31
CA GLU A 135 11.37 7.63 -8.12
C GLU A 135 11.87 6.25 -7.65
N ALA A 136 11.01 5.24 -7.66
CA ALA A 136 11.40 3.88 -7.29
C ALA A 136 12.35 3.26 -8.32
N ARG A 137 12.07 3.46 -9.63
CA ARG A 137 12.91 2.99 -10.73
C ARG A 137 14.30 3.62 -10.72
N ALA A 138 14.39 4.93 -10.49
CA ALA A 138 15.67 5.64 -10.40
C ALA A 138 16.56 5.10 -9.28
N ARG A 139 15.97 4.54 -8.22
CA ARG A 139 16.66 3.98 -7.06
C ARG A 139 16.66 2.45 -7.03
N GLN A 140 16.30 1.79 -8.12
CA GLN A 140 16.11 0.32 -8.14
C GLN A 140 17.34 -0.45 -7.71
N ASN A 141 18.55 -0.02 -8.10
CA ASN A 141 19.79 -0.71 -7.74
C ASN A 141 20.06 -0.60 -6.23
N GLU A 142 19.86 0.58 -5.64
CA GLU A 142 20.00 0.80 -4.21
C GLU A 142 18.97 -0.02 -3.43
N ILE A 143 17.71 -0.02 -3.86
CA ILE A 143 16.63 -0.79 -3.24
C ILE A 143 16.91 -2.30 -3.32
N LYS A 144 17.31 -2.81 -4.48
CA LYS A 144 17.62 -4.24 -4.66
C LYS A 144 18.84 -4.67 -3.86
N SER A 145 19.86 -3.84 -3.77
CA SER A 145 21.05 -4.12 -2.94
C SER A 145 20.68 -4.25 -1.46
N GLU A 146 19.85 -3.35 -0.96
CA GLU A 146 19.37 -3.41 0.43
C GLU A 146 18.44 -4.62 0.67
N MET A 147 17.54 -4.92 -0.28
CA MET A 147 16.71 -6.14 -0.23
C MET A 147 17.60 -7.39 -0.15
N GLU A 148 18.70 -7.46 -0.89
CA GLU A 148 19.61 -8.59 -0.84
C GLU A 148 20.35 -8.69 0.51
N CYS A 149 20.73 -7.56 1.11
CA CYS A 149 21.29 -7.53 2.46
C CYS A 149 20.31 -8.07 3.51
N ILE A 150 19.05 -7.63 3.45
CA ILE A 150 17.99 -8.12 4.36
C ILE A 150 17.75 -9.62 4.12
N ARG A 151 17.66 -10.04 2.85
CA ARG A 151 17.44 -11.44 2.46
C ARG A 151 18.51 -12.36 3.06
N ALA A 152 19.77 -11.99 2.89
CA ALA A 152 20.90 -12.77 3.40
C ALA A 152 20.90 -12.83 4.93
N LYS A 153 20.64 -11.70 5.59
CA LYS A 153 20.58 -11.60 7.06
C LYS A 153 19.46 -12.44 7.68
N GLU A 154 18.29 -12.47 7.04
CA GLU A 154 17.10 -13.17 7.55
C GLU A 154 16.98 -14.61 7.01
N GLY A 155 17.90 -15.05 6.14
CA GLY A 155 17.91 -16.39 5.56
C GLY A 155 16.71 -16.66 4.65
N LEU A 156 16.28 -15.66 3.87
CA LEU A 156 15.11 -15.75 3.00
C LEU A 156 15.48 -16.26 1.61
N GLU A 157 14.58 -17.01 0.95
CA GLU A 157 14.77 -17.43 -0.45
C GLU A 157 14.70 -16.24 -1.41
N PHE A 158 13.77 -15.33 -1.15
CA PHE A 158 13.62 -14.08 -1.91
C PHE A 158 12.92 -13.01 -1.09
N ILE A 159 13.03 -11.77 -1.56
CA ILE A 159 12.20 -10.64 -1.13
C ILE A 159 11.52 -10.06 -2.36
N ALA A 160 10.23 -9.76 -2.26
CA ALA A 160 9.47 -8.99 -3.22
C ALA A 160 9.04 -7.65 -2.61
N LEU A 161 9.38 -6.54 -3.23
CA LEU A 161 8.88 -5.22 -2.87
C LEU A 161 7.89 -4.76 -3.93
N MET A 162 6.66 -4.51 -3.51
CA MET A 162 5.57 -4.04 -4.34
C MET A 162 5.52 -2.50 -4.27
N ALA A 163 5.99 -1.79 -5.28
CA ALA A 163 5.82 -0.36 -5.43
C ALA A 163 4.50 -0.08 -6.12
N THR A 164 3.51 0.40 -5.36
CA THR A 164 2.13 0.61 -5.81
C THR A 164 1.94 2.02 -6.31
N ASP A 165 1.76 2.19 -7.63
CA ASP A 165 1.36 3.44 -8.26
C ASP A 165 -0.13 3.68 -7.99
N ILE A 166 -0.41 4.58 -7.07
CA ILE A 166 -1.77 4.92 -6.67
C ILE A 166 -2.52 5.77 -7.70
N ILE A 167 -1.82 6.35 -8.66
CA ILE A 167 -2.42 7.17 -9.72
C ILE A 167 -2.84 6.30 -10.89
N ASN A 168 -1.94 5.41 -11.37
CA ASN A 168 -2.20 4.56 -12.51
C ASN A 168 -2.81 3.21 -12.12
N CYS A 169 -3.04 2.97 -10.83
CA CYS A 169 -3.67 1.76 -10.28
C CYS A 169 -2.96 0.49 -10.74
N GLY A 170 -1.71 0.33 -10.35
CA GLY A 170 -0.90 -0.84 -10.65
C GLY A 170 0.35 -0.85 -9.78
N SER A 171 1.07 -1.96 -9.80
CA SER A 171 2.29 -2.10 -9.00
C SER A 171 3.44 -2.63 -9.81
N GLU A 172 4.63 -2.16 -9.50
CA GLU A 172 5.88 -2.71 -9.97
C GLU A 172 6.51 -3.55 -8.87
N ILE A 173 6.87 -4.79 -9.21
CA ILE A 173 7.47 -5.74 -8.28
C ILE A 173 8.98 -5.75 -8.49
N PHE A 174 9.72 -5.37 -7.46
CA PHE A 174 11.17 -5.51 -7.37
C PHE A 174 11.47 -6.82 -6.66
N VAL A 175 12.42 -7.60 -7.16
CA VAL A 175 12.77 -8.90 -6.59
C VAL A 175 14.26 -8.95 -6.29
N ALA A 176 14.62 -9.48 -5.11
CA ALA A 176 15.96 -9.89 -4.74
C ALA A 176 15.94 -11.38 -4.35
N GLY A 177 16.99 -12.12 -4.64
CA GLY A 177 17.05 -13.57 -4.51
C GLY A 177 16.40 -14.30 -5.68
N ASN A 178 15.76 -15.45 -5.43
CA ASN A 178 15.20 -16.29 -6.50
C ASN A 178 13.92 -15.68 -7.13
N PRO A 179 13.94 -15.28 -8.41
CA PRO A 179 12.80 -14.68 -9.09
C PRO A 179 11.76 -15.69 -9.57
N ASP A 180 12.05 -16.98 -9.57
CA ASP A 180 11.23 -18.02 -10.23
C ASP A 180 9.80 -18.08 -9.67
N TYR A 181 9.64 -17.84 -8.37
CA TYR A 181 8.33 -17.86 -7.74
C TYR A 181 7.44 -16.70 -8.23
N ILE A 182 8.03 -15.53 -8.39
CA ILE A 182 7.33 -14.36 -8.95
C ILE A 182 7.00 -14.60 -10.43
N GLN A 183 7.95 -15.15 -11.19
CA GLN A 183 7.73 -15.46 -12.61
C GLN A 183 6.65 -16.52 -12.83
N LYS A 184 6.62 -17.55 -12.01
CA LYS A 184 5.57 -18.60 -12.07
C LYS A 184 4.20 -18.07 -11.68
N ALA A 185 4.13 -17.15 -10.70
CA ALA A 185 2.87 -16.60 -10.21
C ALA A 185 2.28 -15.52 -11.14
N PHE A 186 3.13 -14.69 -11.76
CA PHE A 186 2.72 -13.47 -12.44
C PHE A 186 3.25 -13.30 -13.87
N GLY A 187 4.11 -14.18 -14.34
CA GLY A 187 4.71 -14.13 -15.66
C GLY A 187 6.16 -13.64 -15.67
N LYS A 188 6.77 -13.71 -16.83
CA LYS A 188 8.20 -13.44 -17.04
C LYS A 188 8.58 -12.02 -16.63
N ILE A 189 9.63 -11.91 -15.83
CA ILE A 189 10.21 -10.61 -15.48
C ILE A 189 10.96 -10.06 -16.69
N PRO A 190 10.69 -8.82 -17.14
CA PRO A 190 11.39 -8.18 -18.24
C PRO A 190 12.89 -8.01 -17.97
N ALA A 191 13.68 -7.74 -19.02
CA ALA A 191 15.14 -7.57 -18.93
C ALA A 191 15.58 -6.42 -17.99
N ASN A 192 14.72 -5.41 -17.76
CA ASN A 192 14.97 -4.35 -16.78
C ASN A 192 14.89 -4.85 -15.32
N GLY A 193 14.51 -6.11 -15.11
CA GLY A 193 14.50 -6.79 -13.83
C GLY A 193 13.34 -6.47 -12.90
N ASN A 194 12.27 -5.79 -13.37
CA ASN A 194 11.06 -5.49 -12.60
C ASN A 194 9.81 -5.88 -13.38
N LEU A 195 8.76 -6.31 -12.69
CA LEU A 195 7.50 -6.73 -13.30
C LEU A 195 6.39 -5.75 -12.92
N TYR A 196 5.83 -5.04 -13.90
CA TYR A 196 4.66 -4.18 -13.70
C TYR A 196 3.36 -4.96 -13.92
N ILE A 197 2.44 -4.86 -12.98
CA ILE A 197 1.13 -5.52 -13.05
C ILE A 197 0.04 -4.47 -12.85
N LYS A 198 -0.72 -4.22 -13.92
CA LYS A 198 -1.86 -3.31 -13.90
C LYS A 198 -2.97 -3.88 -13.01
N GLY A 199 -3.57 -3.04 -12.18
CA GLY A 199 -4.66 -3.41 -11.28
C GLY A 199 -4.22 -4.05 -9.96
N MET A 200 -2.94 -4.40 -9.79
CA MET A 200 -2.42 -4.92 -8.52
C MET A 200 -2.26 -3.76 -7.54
N MET A 201 -3.04 -3.74 -6.47
CA MET A 201 -3.08 -2.64 -5.50
C MET A 201 -2.85 -3.09 -4.05
N SER A 202 -3.03 -4.38 -3.77
CA SER A 202 -3.01 -4.90 -2.41
C SER A 202 -2.09 -6.11 -2.27
N ARG A 203 -1.07 -6.00 -1.42
CA ARG A 203 -0.23 -7.13 -1.04
C ARG A 203 -1.05 -8.35 -0.61
N LYS A 204 -2.05 -8.13 0.26
CA LYS A 204 -2.84 -9.23 0.85
C LYS A 204 -3.81 -9.88 -0.13
N LYS A 205 -4.39 -9.11 -1.06
CA LYS A 205 -5.44 -9.60 -1.97
C LYS A 205 -4.87 -10.02 -3.31
N ASP A 206 -3.88 -9.28 -3.82
CA ASP A 206 -3.47 -9.42 -5.22
C ASP A 206 -2.11 -10.11 -5.36
N LEU A 207 -1.16 -9.90 -4.41
CA LEU A 207 0.17 -10.48 -4.51
C LEU A 207 0.28 -11.82 -3.76
N LEU A 208 -0.09 -11.86 -2.49
CA LEU A 208 0.16 -13.03 -1.63
C LEU A 208 -0.59 -14.30 -2.07
N PRO A 209 -1.89 -14.30 -2.43
CA PRO A 209 -2.59 -15.53 -2.73
C PRO A 209 -2.03 -16.29 -3.96
N PRO A 210 -1.75 -15.64 -5.13
CA PRO A 210 -1.12 -16.32 -6.27
C PRO A 210 0.29 -16.81 -5.94
N LEU A 211 1.06 -16.02 -5.15
CA LEU A 211 2.42 -16.37 -4.78
C LEU A 211 2.45 -17.61 -3.86
N LEU A 212 1.62 -17.64 -2.82
CA LEU A 212 1.50 -18.80 -1.92
C LEU A 212 1.09 -20.05 -2.69
N LYS A 213 0.09 -19.96 -3.58
CA LYS A 213 -0.31 -21.07 -4.44
C LYS A 213 0.82 -21.63 -5.30
N THR A 214 1.79 -20.80 -5.65
CA THR A 214 2.97 -21.21 -6.42
C THR A 214 4.04 -21.86 -5.54
N LEU A 215 4.17 -21.41 -4.29
CA LEU A 215 5.13 -21.92 -3.32
C LEU A 215 4.70 -23.25 -2.71
N GLU A 216 3.40 -23.55 -2.69
CA GLU A 216 2.82 -24.79 -2.16
C GLU A 216 2.85 -25.96 -3.18
N LYS A 217 3.11 -25.65 -4.46
CA LYS A 217 3.29 -26.64 -5.54
C LYS A 217 4.75 -27.04 -5.68
#